data_4132119ab2b46cbcf1f948a75243f3c6
#
_entry.id   4132119ab2b46cbcf1f948a75243f3c6
#
_cell.length_a   1.000
_cell.length_b   1.000
_cell.length_c   1.000
_cell.angle_alpha   90.00
_cell.angle_beta   90.00
_cell.angle_gamma   90.00
#
_symmetry.space_group_name_H-M   'P 1'
#
loop_
_entity.id
_entity.type
_entity.pdbx_description
1 polymer ?
#
loop_
_entity_poly.entity_id
_entity_poly.type
_entity_poly.pdbx_seq_one_letter_code
_entity_poly.pdbx_strand_id
1 'polypeptide(L)'
;RTYAQGEGKRVLVLDFDYHHGNGTQAMIGGGVSYVGSHADPAYPGTGDPRDNRVTSGAALVNVPIDARRGISTEGFLAIHTRTLRALADRIRPRLIVVSAGYDVVAGDPVGDLGVEPAFARQMGRLIREIADTYCDGRALFVLEGGYDPRTLAACVAETILGFEENAEIERTDVHAIPSAQRALVREVEEAANCGASR
;
A
#
# COMPACT_ATOMS: atom_id res chain seq x y z
N ARG A 1 -2.80 15.02 -8.67
CA ARG A 1 -4.17 15.37 -9.12
C ARG A 1 -4.16 15.97 -10.52
N THR A 2 -3.32 16.94 -10.79
CA THR A 2 -3.21 17.58 -12.12
C THR A 2 -2.92 16.56 -13.24
N TYR A 3 -2.02 15.59 -13.01
CA TYR A 3 -1.74 14.52 -13.96
C TYR A 3 -2.99 13.69 -14.30
N ALA A 4 -3.75 13.28 -13.28
CA ALA A 4 -4.96 12.48 -13.46
C ALA A 4 -6.08 13.26 -14.19
N GLN A 5 -6.23 14.55 -13.86
CA GLN A 5 -7.29 15.41 -14.43
C GLN A 5 -7.00 15.84 -15.88
N GLY A 6 -5.74 16.08 -16.23
CA GLY A 6 -5.36 16.64 -17.53
C GLY A 6 -5.56 15.69 -18.71
N GLU A 7 -5.53 14.37 -18.49
CA GLU A 7 -5.58 13.37 -19.56
C GLU A 7 -6.54 12.20 -19.27
N GLY A 8 -7.38 12.32 -18.24
CA GLY A 8 -8.25 11.21 -17.78
C GLY A 8 -7.46 9.99 -17.29
N LYS A 9 -6.19 10.19 -16.94
CA LYS A 9 -5.31 9.14 -16.44
C LYS A 9 -5.61 8.85 -14.98
N ARG A 10 -5.66 7.57 -14.63
CA ARG A 10 -5.86 7.13 -13.25
C ARG A 10 -4.53 6.98 -12.54
N VAL A 11 -4.49 7.43 -11.29
CA VAL A 11 -3.34 7.32 -10.38
C VAL A 11 -3.77 6.45 -9.19
N LEU A 12 -2.95 5.49 -8.84
CA LEU A 12 -3.13 4.70 -7.63
C LEU A 12 -2.01 5.08 -6.65
N VAL A 13 -2.39 5.57 -5.48
CA VAL A 13 -1.46 5.84 -4.37
C VAL A 13 -1.44 4.61 -3.48
N LEU A 14 -0.26 4.04 -3.30
CA LEU A 14 0.04 3.04 -2.27
C LEU A 14 0.72 3.74 -1.11
N ASP A 15 0.21 3.54 0.09
CA ASP A 15 0.75 4.10 1.32
C ASP A 15 1.04 2.97 2.30
N PHE A 16 2.29 2.82 2.71
CA PHE A 16 2.70 1.84 3.71
C PHE A 16 3.44 2.46 4.91
N ASP A 17 3.31 3.78 5.08
CA ASP A 17 3.75 4.47 6.28
C ASP A 17 3.01 3.94 7.53
N TYR A 18 3.66 4.03 8.69
CA TYR A 18 3.04 3.69 9.98
C TYR A 18 1.82 4.54 10.26
N HIS A 19 1.84 5.81 9.86
CA HIS A 19 0.79 6.78 10.12
C HIS A 19 -0.20 6.83 8.96
N HIS A 20 -1.46 7.09 9.27
CA HIS A 20 -2.48 7.26 8.25
C HIS A 20 -2.24 8.53 7.40
N GLY A 21 -2.17 8.38 6.09
CA GLY A 21 -2.01 9.45 5.11
C GLY A 21 -3.29 10.29 4.93
N ASN A 22 -3.78 10.94 5.99
CA ASN A 22 -5.03 11.69 5.99
C ASN A 22 -5.06 12.83 4.96
N GLY A 23 -3.93 13.48 4.72
CA GLY A 23 -3.79 14.51 3.68
C GLY A 23 -3.96 13.95 2.28
N THR A 24 -3.36 12.79 2.00
CA THR A 24 -3.52 12.07 0.73
C THR A 24 -4.95 11.59 0.55
N GLN A 25 -5.55 11.01 1.59
CA GLN A 25 -6.97 10.61 1.58
C GLN A 25 -7.89 11.77 1.22
N ALA A 26 -7.66 12.96 1.75
CA ALA A 26 -8.46 14.15 1.45
C ALA A 26 -8.38 14.59 -0.04
N MET A 27 -7.39 14.10 -0.78
CA MET A 27 -7.18 14.42 -2.19
C MET A 27 -7.79 13.40 -3.16
N ILE A 28 -8.45 12.35 -2.65
CA ILE A 28 -9.04 11.28 -3.47
C ILE A 28 -10.17 11.81 -4.34
N GLY A 29 -10.25 11.27 -5.54
CA GLY A 29 -11.20 11.69 -6.58
C GLY A 29 -10.49 12.36 -7.77
N GLY A 30 -11.24 12.64 -8.86
CA GLY A 30 -10.64 13.18 -10.07
C GLY A 30 -9.58 12.27 -10.70
N GLY A 31 -9.77 10.94 -10.61
CA GLY A 31 -8.85 9.95 -11.15
C GLY A 31 -7.74 9.51 -10.18
N VAL A 32 -7.76 9.97 -8.93
CA VAL A 32 -6.83 9.52 -7.89
C VAL A 32 -7.51 8.53 -6.96
N SER A 33 -6.88 7.40 -6.73
CA SER A 33 -7.26 6.35 -5.78
C SER A 33 -6.18 6.15 -4.74
N TYR A 34 -6.55 5.63 -3.57
CA TYR A 34 -5.66 5.41 -2.44
C TYR A 34 -5.89 4.03 -1.84
N VAL A 35 -4.82 3.36 -1.52
CA VAL A 35 -4.79 2.20 -0.65
C VAL A 35 -3.64 2.36 0.34
N GLY A 36 -3.95 2.28 1.63
CA GLY A 36 -2.92 2.37 2.67
C GLY A 36 -3.22 1.47 3.86
N SER A 37 -2.14 0.96 4.48
CA SER A 37 -2.20 0.42 5.83
C SER A 37 -1.66 1.46 6.81
N HIS A 38 -2.08 1.39 8.05
CA HIS A 38 -1.59 2.28 9.10
C HIS A 38 -1.82 1.67 10.47
N ALA A 39 -1.07 2.11 11.45
CA ALA A 39 -1.25 1.70 12.83
C ALA A 39 -2.51 2.33 13.45
N ASP A 40 -3.24 1.53 14.23
CA ASP A 40 -4.40 1.98 15.00
C ASP A 40 -4.41 1.31 16.39
N PRO A 41 -4.49 2.07 17.50
CA PRO A 41 -4.53 3.52 17.59
C PRO A 41 -3.16 4.19 17.40
N ALA A 42 -3.07 5.16 16.52
CA ALA A 42 -1.89 6.00 16.31
C ALA A 42 -2.28 7.38 15.78
N TYR A 43 -1.33 8.32 15.76
CA TYR A 43 -1.54 9.61 15.08
C TYR A 43 -1.83 9.38 13.58
N PRO A 44 -2.73 10.13 12.93
CA PRO A 44 -3.56 11.23 13.47
C PRO A 44 -4.92 10.77 14.02
N GLY A 45 -5.18 9.50 14.23
CA GLY A 45 -6.45 8.96 14.72
C GLY A 45 -7.57 8.97 13.68
N THR A 46 -7.20 8.82 12.41
CA THR A 46 -8.09 8.78 11.24
C THR A 46 -7.83 7.51 10.41
N GLY A 47 -8.55 7.31 9.30
CA GLY A 47 -8.38 6.12 8.47
C GLY A 47 -9.34 4.98 8.83
N ASP A 48 -10.55 5.34 9.26
CA ASP A 48 -11.59 4.37 9.59
C ASP A 48 -11.93 3.50 8.35
N PRO A 49 -11.92 2.17 8.45
CA PRO A 49 -12.30 1.30 7.34
C PRO A 49 -13.76 1.48 6.89
N ARG A 50 -14.62 2.10 7.70
CA ARG A 50 -15.99 2.48 7.29
C ARG A 50 -16.02 3.52 6.17
N ASP A 51 -14.92 4.25 5.96
CA ASP A 51 -14.76 5.19 4.84
C ASP A 51 -14.40 4.49 3.53
N ASN A 52 -14.06 3.20 3.56
CA ASN A 52 -13.62 2.45 2.41
C ASN A 52 -14.71 2.39 1.33
N ARG A 53 -14.29 2.62 0.10
CA ARG A 53 -15.15 2.52 -1.08
C ARG A 53 -14.36 2.15 -2.32
N VAL A 54 -14.91 1.29 -3.12
CA VAL A 54 -14.35 0.91 -4.42
C VAL A 54 -15.42 1.08 -5.48
N THR A 55 -15.13 1.88 -6.50
CA THR A 55 -16.00 2.14 -7.63
C THR A 55 -15.30 1.76 -8.95
N SER A 56 -15.97 1.95 -10.07
CA SER A 56 -15.38 1.69 -11.40
C SER A 56 -14.21 2.62 -11.76
N GLY A 57 -14.03 3.74 -11.07
CA GLY A 57 -13.04 4.75 -11.44
C GLY A 57 -12.20 5.30 -10.30
N ALA A 58 -12.52 4.96 -9.05
CA ALA A 58 -11.79 5.42 -7.88
C ALA A 58 -11.94 4.45 -6.71
N ALA A 59 -10.92 4.39 -5.87
CA ALA A 59 -10.93 3.64 -4.63
C ALA A 59 -10.34 4.46 -3.49
N LEU A 60 -10.90 4.26 -2.30
CA LEU A 60 -10.31 4.62 -1.02
C LEU A 60 -10.33 3.37 -0.15
N VAL A 61 -9.16 2.93 0.29
CA VAL A 61 -9.02 1.73 1.11
C VAL A 61 -8.06 2.01 2.25
N ASN A 62 -8.57 1.94 3.46
CA ASN A 62 -7.82 2.00 4.71
C ASN A 62 -7.76 0.61 5.34
N VAL A 63 -6.58 0.17 5.72
CA VAL A 63 -6.34 -1.10 6.41
C VAL A 63 -5.66 -0.82 7.75
N PRO A 64 -6.41 -0.55 8.82
CA PRO A 64 -5.83 -0.33 10.14
C PRO A 64 -5.23 -1.63 10.70
N ILE A 65 -4.05 -1.52 11.28
CA ILE A 65 -3.30 -2.59 11.92
C ILE A 65 -3.21 -2.28 13.42
N ASP A 66 -3.56 -3.24 14.27
CA ASP A 66 -3.51 -3.04 15.74
C ASP A 66 -2.05 -2.73 16.17
N ALA A 67 -1.79 -1.47 16.51
CA ALA A 67 -0.47 -0.98 16.90
C ALA A 67 0.08 -1.68 18.17
N ARG A 68 -0.79 -2.26 19.00
CA ARG A 68 -0.39 -2.96 20.23
C ARG A 68 0.07 -4.38 19.99
N ARG A 69 -0.37 -4.97 18.89
CA ARG A 69 -0.06 -6.36 18.53
C ARG A 69 0.98 -6.44 17.42
N GLY A 70 1.08 -5.37 16.62
CA GLY A 70 1.88 -5.40 15.41
C GLY A 70 1.37 -6.41 14.38
N ILE A 71 2.22 -6.72 13.42
CA ILE A 71 1.92 -7.66 12.35
C ILE A 71 3.19 -8.38 11.91
N SER A 72 3.09 -9.63 11.53
CA SER A 72 4.20 -10.33 10.90
C SER A 72 4.54 -9.72 9.53
N THR A 73 5.80 -9.78 9.14
CA THR A 73 6.26 -9.33 7.81
C THR A 73 5.45 -9.97 6.68
N GLU A 74 5.18 -11.27 6.78
CA GLU A 74 4.38 -11.98 5.80
C GLU A 74 2.93 -11.49 5.76
N GLY A 75 2.32 -11.24 6.93
CA GLY A 75 0.96 -10.68 7.01
C GLY A 75 0.88 -9.27 6.42
N PHE A 76 1.87 -8.43 6.68
CA PHE A 76 1.99 -7.10 6.10
C PHE A 76 2.09 -7.15 4.57
N LEU A 77 3.00 -7.97 4.05
CA LEU A 77 3.14 -8.17 2.61
C LEU A 77 1.89 -8.77 1.97
N ALA A 78 1.23 -9.71 2.65
CA ALA A 78 0.01 -10.31 2.14
C ALA A 78 -1.14 -9.32 2.00
N ILE A 79 -1.31 -8.40 2.98
CA ILE A 79 -2.29 -7.30 2.89
C ILE A 79 -2.04 -6.47 1.64
N HIS A 80 -0.82 -5.98 1.48
CA HIS A 80 -0.47 -5.10 0.36
C HIS A 80 -0.56 -5.81 -1.00
N THR A 81 -0.05 -7.03 -1.08
CA THR A 81 -0.10 -7.82 -2.32
C THR A 81 -1.55 -8.01 -2.80
N ARG A 82 -2.44 -8.38 -1.91
CA ARG A 82 -3.83 -8.69 -2.25
C ARG A 82 -4.62 -7.43 -2.59
N THR A 83 -4.55 -6.41 -1.73
CA THR A 83 -5.31 -5.17 -1.94
C THR A 83 -4.80 -4.40 -3.16
N LEU A 84 -3.48 -4.29 -3.33
CA LEU A 84 -2.90 -3.55 -4.44
C LEU A 84 -3.20 -4.21 -5.78
N ARG A 85 -3.05 -5.54 -5.90
CA ARG A 85 -3.38 -6.28 -7.13
C ARG A 85 -4.85 -6.13 -7.50
N ALA A 86 -5.76 -6.34 -6.54
CA ALA A 86 -7.19 -6.22 -6.77
C ALA A 86 -7.58 -4.80 -7.24
N LEU A 87 -7.04 -3.78 -6.58
CA LEU A 87 -7.32 -2.40 -6.94
C LEU A 87 -6.64 -1.98 -8.25
N ALA A 88 -5.42 -2.41 -8.52
CA ALA A 88 -4.75 -2.11 -9.79
C ALA A 88 -5.49 -2.73 -10.97
N ASP A 89 -5.98 -3.96 -10.84
CA ASP A 89 -6.80 -4.59 -11.87
C ASP A 89 -8.12 -3.83 -12.11
N ARG A 90 -8.77 -3.37 -11.04
CA ARG A 90 -10.01 -2.61 -11.12
C ARG A 90 -9.82 -1.20 -11.66
N ILE A 91 -8.81 -0.50 -11.17
CA ILE A 91 -8.56 0.92 -11.46
C ILE A 91 -7.85 1.09 -12.81
N ARG A 92 -6.98 0.14 -13.19
CA ARG A 92 -6.10 0.25 -14.38
C ARG A 92 -5.30 1.56 -14.34
N PRO A 93 -4.45 1.78 -13.34
CA PRO A 93 -3.73 3.04 -13.18
C PRO A 93 -2.72 3.25 -14.32
N ARG A 94 -2.37 4.50 -14.57
CA ARG A 94 -1.31 4.89 -15.52
C ARG A 94 -0.06 5.41 -14.78
N LEU A 95 -0.17 5.52 -13.47
CA LEU A 95 0.93 5.86 -12.57
C LEU A 95 0.62 5.30 -11.20
N ILE A 96 1.59 4.64 -10.58
CA ILE A 96 1.58 4.34 -9.15
C ILE A 96 2.44 5.36 -8.42
N VAL A 97 1.90 5.95 -7.35
CA VAL A 97 2.62 6.81 -6.42
C VAL A 97 2.72 6.07 -5.10
N VAL A 98 3.88 6.07 -4.50
CA VAL A 98 4.14 5.33 -3.27
C VAL A 98 4.53 6.31 -2.18
N SER A 99 3.70 6.44 -1.13
CA SER A 99 4.09 7.02 0.14
C SER A 99 4.87 5.96 0.91
N ALA A 100 6.19 6.09 0.87
CA ALA A 100 7.13 5.07 1.34
C ALA A 100 7.62 5.43 2.75
N GLY A 101 6.88 5.01 3.77
CA GLY A 101 7.29 5.11 5.18
C GLY A 101 7.89 3.80 5.67
N TYR A 102 9.03 3.88 6.30
CA TYR A 102 9.75 2.72 6.83
C TYR A 102 9.71 2.65 8.37
N ASP A 103 8.90 3.47 8.97
CA ASP A 103 8.63 3.49 10.41
C ASP A 103 7.71 2.33 10.89
N VAL A 104 7.24 1.50 9.98
CA VAL A 104 6.61 0.20 10.29
C VAL A 104 7.61 -0.85 10.78
N VAL A 105 8.92 -0.62 10.55
CA VAL A 105 9.97 -1.59 10.83
C VAL A 105 10.21 -1.75 12.32
N ALA A 106 10.45 -3.00 12.74
CA ALA A 106 10.75 -3.36 14.11
C ALA A 106 11.93 -2.54 14.67
N GLY A 107 11.69 -1.91 15.82
CA GLY A 107 12.68 -1.08 16.50
C GLY A 107 12.79 0.36 15.99
N ASP A 108 11.91 0.81 15.09
CA ASP A 108 11.85 2.23 14.74
C ASP A 108 11.47 3.06 15.99
N PRO A 109 12.14 4.20 16.26
CA PRO A 109 11.89 4.97 17.48
C PRO A 109 10.56 5.71 17.53
N VAL A 110 9.83 5.83 16.42
CA VAL A 110 8.55 6.56 16.32
C VAL A 110 7.40 5.63 16.00
N GLY A 111 7.60 4.72 15.05
CA GLY A 111 6.64 3.69 14.66
C GLY A 111 6.95 2.35 15.35
N ASP A 112 6.91 1.30 14.67
CA ASP A 112 7.11 -0.11 15.05
C ASP A 112 5.82 -0.92 15.02
N LEU A 113 5.60 -1.59 13.88
CA LEU A 113 4.59 -2.66 13.76
C LEU A 113 5.19 -4.06 13.83
N GLY A 114 6.48 -4.19 14.10
CA GLY A 114 7.20 -5.47 14.14
C GLY A 114 7.56 -6.03 12.76
N VAL A 115 7.47 -5.23 11.71
CA VAL A 115 7.81 -5.66 10.35
C VAL A 115 9.33 -5.72 10.18
N GLU A 116 9.85 -6.83 9.68
CA GLU A 116 11.29 -6.98 9.45
C GLU A 116 11.75 -6.19 8.20
N PRO A 117 12.98 -5.63 8.18
CA PRO A 117 13.49 -4.83 7.06
C PRO A 117 13.45 -5.53 5.70
N ALA A 118 13.46 -6.86 5.68
CA ALA A 118 13.38 -7.66 4.45
C ALA A 118 12.09 -7.44 3.64
N PHE A 119 11.02 -6.87 4.24
CA PHE A 119 9.80 -6.52 3.53
C PHE A 119 10.05 -5.54 2.38
N ALA A 120 11.03 -4.66 2.53
CA ALA A 120 11.29 -3.57 1.60
C ALA A 120 11.58 -4.07 0.18
N ARG A 121 12.39 -5.15 0.06
CA ARG A 121 12.69 -5.76 -1.24
C ARG A 121 11.45 -6.37 -1.89
N GLN A 122 10.64 -7.06 -1.12
CA GLN A 122 9.39 -7.67 -1.62
C GLN A 122 8.37 -6.59 -2.03
N MET A 123 8.32 -5.49 -1.28
CA MET A 123 7.47 -4.35 -1.63
C MET A 123 7.94 -3.71 -2.95
N GLY A 124 9.25 -3.54 -3.14
CA GLY A 124 9.81 -3.08 -4.41
C GLY A 124 9.39 -3.95 -5.60
N ARG A 125 9.48 -5.28 -5.47
CA ARG A 125 9.03 -6.25 -6.49
C ARG A 125 7.53 -6.14 -6.79
N LEU A 126 6.71 -6.02 -5.75
CA LEU A 126 5.26 -5.83 -5.91
C LEU A 126 4.94 -4.56 -6.68
N ILE A 127 5.59 -3.46 -6.33
CA ILE A 127 5.39 -2.18 -7.02
C ILE A 127 5.86 -2.27 -8.47
N ARG A 128 6.97 -2.96 -8.73
CA ARG A 128 7.45 -3.23 -10.09
C ARG A 128 6.44 -4.02 -10.91
N GLU A 129 5.90 -5.10 -10.38
CA GLU A 129 4.87 -5.91 -11.03
C GLU A 129 3.67 -5.06 -11.47
N ILE A 130 3.17 -4.22 -10.56
CA ILE A 130 2.04 -3.34 -10.86
C ILE A 130 2.41 -2.26 -11.87
N ALA A 131 3.60 -1.67 -11.75
CA ALA A 131 4.08 -0.65 -12.66
C ALA A 131 4.22 -1.20 -14.09
N ASP A 132 4.80 -2.38 -14.26
CA ASP A 132 4.95 -3.01 -15.57
C ASP A 132 3.60 -3.41 -16.18
N THR A 133 2.71 -3.96 -15.35
CA THR A 133 1.41 -4.44 -15.84
C THR A 133 0.48 -3.32 -16.27
N TYR A 134 0.47 -2.18 -15.57
CA TYR A 134 -0.56 -1.16 -15.75
C TYR A 134 -0.03 0.24 -16.09
N CYS A 135 1.23 0.54 -15.73
CA CYS A 135 1.76 1.90 -15.73
C CYS A 135 2.91 2.12 -16.73
N ASP A 136 3.16 1.18 -17.64
CA ASP A 136 4.33 1.21 -18.55
C ASP A 136 5.65 1.41 -17.78
N GLY A 137 5.82 0.73 -16.65
CA GLY A 137 6.98 0.79 -15.77
C GLY A 137 7.07 2.06 -14.89
N ARG A 138 6.04 2.92 -14.89
CA ARG A 138 6.10 4.21 -14.16
C ARG A 138 5.66 4.05 -12.71
N ALA A 139 6.59 4.36 -11.80
CA ALA A 139 6.33 4.52 -10.38
C ALA A 139 7.03 5.78 -9.86
N LEU A 140 6.43 6.42 -8.85
CA LEU A 140 7.02 7.55 -8.13
C LEU A 140 7.04 7.19 -6.65
N PHE A 141 8.21 7.18 -6.05
CA PHE A 141 8.38 6.96 -4.61
C PHE A 141 8.58 8.32 -3.92
N VAL A 142 7.83 8.53 -2.87
CA VAL A 142 7.93 9.68 -1.97
C VAL A 142 8.33 9.13 -0.60
N LEU A 143 9.50 9.53 -0.12
CA LEU A 143 9.97 9.14 1.20
C LEU A 143 9.13 9.88 2.26
N GLU A 144 8.59 9.11 3.21
CA GLU A 144 7.82 9.61 4.34
C GLU A 144 8.53 9.29 5.67
N GLY A 145 7.96 8.43 6.53
CA GLY A 145 8.53 8.05 7.80
C GLY A 145 9.73 7.10 7.72
N GLY A 146 10.32 6.85 8.87
CA GLY A 146 11.51 6.02 9.08
C GLY A 146 12.57 6.84 9.83
N TYR A 147 12.72 6.57 11.13
CA TYR A 147 13.41 7.46 12.06
C TYR A 147 14.71 6.85 12.65
N ASP A 148 15.02 5.60 12.31
CA ASP A 148 16.39 5.07 12.43
C ASP A 148 17.14 5.23 11.10
N PRO A 149 18.14 6.11 10.98
CA PRO A 149 18.79 6.40 9.71
C PRO A 149 19.47 5.21 9.04
N ARG A 150 19.92 4.22 9.83
CA ARG A 150 20.61 3.03 9.28
C ARG A 150 19.60 2.08 8.66
N THR A 151 18.53 1.80 9.38
CA THR A 151 17.44 0.95 8.92
C THR A 151 16.74 1.59 7.72
N LEU A 152 16.46 2.90 7.78
CA LEU A 152 15.90 3.65 6.68
C LEU A 152 16.73 3.53 5.41
N ALA A 153 18.04 3.79 5.49
CA ALA A 153 18.94 3.71 4.33
C ALA A 153 18.95 2.30 3.71
N ALA A 154 18.97 1.27 4.55
CA ALA A 154 18.93 -0.12 4.10
C ALA A 154 17.59 -0.45 3.42
N CYS A 155 16.46 -0.07 4.01
CA CYS A 155 15.14 -0.33 3.45
C CYS A 155 14.93 0.41 2.11
N VAL A 156 15.35 1.67 2.00
CA VAL A 156 15.29 2.41 0.73
C VAL A 156 16.10 1.72 -0.35
N ALA A 157 17.34 1.30 -0.04
CA ALA A 157 18.18 0.57 -0.98
C ALA A 157 17.53 -0.76 -1.42
N GLU A 158 17.00 -1.53 -0.47
CA GLU A 158 16.31 -2.80 -0.77
C GLU A 158 15.04 -2.59 -1.60
N THR A 159 14.27 -1.53 -1.35
CA THR A 159 13.09 -1.21 -2.16
C THR A 159 13.48 -0.91 -3.61
N ILE A 160 14.54 -0.11 -3.82
CA ILE A 160 15.04 0.21 -5.16
C ILE A 160 15.53 -1.07 -5.85
N LEU A 161 16.33 -1.87 -5.17
CA LEU A 161 16.84 -3.14 -5.71
C LEU A 161 15.69 -4.09 -6.07
N GLY A 162 14.68 -4.21 -5.20
CA GLY A 162 13.49 -5.01 -5.50
C GLY A 162 12.71 -4.49 -6.71
N PHE A 163 12.60 -3.19 -6.86
CA PHE A 163 11.94 -2.56 -8.01
C PHE A 163 12.73 -2.75 -9.32
N GLU A 164 14.06 -2.78 -9.27
CA GLU A 164 14.91 -3.02 -10.43
C GLU A 164 15.00 -4.50 -10.82
N GLU A 165 14.72 -5.40 -9.89
CA GLU A 165 14.71 -6.83 -10.16
C GLU A 165 13.51 -7.23 -11.02
N ASN A 166 13.77 -8.01 -12.07
CA ASN A 166 12.73 -8.70 -12.84
C ASN A 166 12.44 -10.07 -12.19
N ALA A 167 11.99 -10.03 -10.92
CA ALA A 167 11.72 -11.22 -10.12
C ALA A 167 10.29 -11.17 -9.58
N GLU A 168 9.65 -12.33 -9.54
CA GLU A 168 8.34 -12.46 -8.93
C GLU A 168 8.41 -12.19 -7.43
N ILE A 169 7.34 -11.61 -6.89
CA ILE A 169 7.15 -11.50 -5.44
C ILE A 169 6.96 -12.90 -4.86
N GLU A 170 7.54 -13.15 -3.71
CA GLU A 170 7.33 -14.40 -2.99
C GLU A 170 5.85 -14.61 -2.68
N ARG A 171 5.41 -15.86 -2.73
CA ARG A 171 4.03 -16.20 -2.41
C ARG A 171 3.75 -15.87 -0.95
N THR A 172 2.70 -15.08 -0.73
CA THR A 172 2.24 -14.73 0.61
C THR A 172 1.05 -15.62 1.00
N ASP A 173 1.04 -16.08 2.25
CA ASP A 173 -0.09 -16.84 2.79
C ASP A 173 -1.17 -15.88 3.31
N VAL A 174 -2.40 -16.04 2.85
CA VAL A 174 -3.54 -15.31 3.37
C VAL A 174 -3.77 -15.54 4.87
N HIS A 175 -3.37 -16.70 5.38
CA HIS A 175 -3.49 -17.02 6.79
C HIS A 175 -2.50 -16.26 7.69
N ALA A 176 -1.43 -15.69 7.13
CA ALA A 176 -0.54 -14.79 7.84
C ALA A 176 -1.21 -13.43 8.17
N ILE A 177 -2.27 -13.07 7.44
CA ILE A 177 -3.06 -11.87 7.74
C ILE A 177 -3.88 -12.12 9.01
N PRO A 178 -3.81 -11.25 10.04
CA PRO A 178 -4.67 -11.35 11.21
C PRO A 178 -6.16 -11.34 10.83
N SER A 179 -7.00 -12.03 11.61
CA SER A 179 -8.40 -12.30 11.23
C SER A 179 -9.23 -11.04 10.96
N ALA A 180 -9.01 -9.96 11.71
CA ALA A 180 -9.70 -8.68 11.51
C ALA A 180 -9.36 -8.06 10.15
N GLN A 181 -8.08 -8.00 9.80
CA GLN A 181 -7.62 -7.46 8.52
C GLN A 181 -7.98 -8.39 7.36
N ARG A 182 -8.05 -9.70 7.59
CA ARG A 182 -8.41 -10.69 6.55
C ARG A 182 -9.84 -10.49 6.04
N ALA A 183 -10.78 -10.21 6.93
CA ALA A 183 -12.16 -9.88 6.53
C ALA A 183 -12.19 -8.63 5.65
N LEU A 184 -11.51 -7.58 6.08
CA LEU A 184 -11.42 -6.32 5.34
C LEU A 184 -10.75 -6.48 3.97
N VAL A 185 -9.64 -7.22 3.89
CA VAL A 185 -8.97 -7.51 2.61
C VAL A 185 -9.90 -8.24 1.66
N ARG A 186 -10.67 -9.21 2.16
CA ARG A 186 -11.67 -9.94 1.36
C ARG A 186 -12.75 -9.00 0.83
N GLU A 187 -13.29 -8.12 1.66
CA GLU A 187 -14.27 -7.12 1.22
C GLU A 187 -13.73 -6.22 0.10
N VAL A 188 -12.47 -5.81 0.20
CA VAL A 188 -11.80 -5.02 -0.85
C VAL A 188 -11.67 -5.81 -2.15
N GLU A 189 -11.26 -7.08 -2.08
CA GLU A 189 -11.15 -7.96 -3.25
C GLU A 189 -12.53 -8.19 -3.91
N GLU A 190 -13.55 -8.47 -3.12
CA GLU A 190 -14.92 -8.66 -3.62
C GLU A 190 -15.44 -7.37 -4.27
N ALA A 191 -15.25 -6.21 -3.65
CA ALA A 191 -15.65 -4.92 -4.20
C ALA A 191 -14.88 -4.59 -5.49
N ALA A 192 -13.59 -4.92 -5.57
CA ALA A 192 -12.79 -4.73 -6.77
C ALA A 192 -13.27 -5.65 -7.92
N ASN A 193 -13.67 -6.88 -7.61
CA ASN A 193 -14.15 -7.84 -8.60
C ASN A 193 -15.61 -7.63 -9.01
N CYS A 194 -16.42 -6.94 -8.19
CA CYS A 194 -17.83 -6.69 -8.42
C CYS A 194 -18.04 -5.70 -9.59
N GLY A 195 -18.02 -6.17 -10.81
CA GLY A 195 -18.21 -5.34 -12.03
C GLY A 195 -17.27 -5.72 -13.18
N ALA A 196 -16.48 -6.76 -13.02
CA ALA A 196 -15.73 -7.37 -14.13
C ALA A 196 -16.63 -8.22 -15.05
N SER A 197 -17.91 -8.36 -14.72
CA SER A 197 -18.89 -9.21 -15.42
C SER A 197 -19.92 -8.38 -16.23
N ARG A 198 -19.51 -7.28 -16.84
CA ARG A 198 -20.38 -6.58 -17.83
C ARG A 198 -19.58 -6.14 -19.03
#